data_2d71fd2d87bd99ae6bec7a28009b48fc
#
_entry.id   2d71fd2d87bd99ae6bec7a28009b48fc
#
_cell.length_a   1.000
_cell.length_b   1.000
_cell.length_c   1.000
_cell.angle_alpha   90.00
_cell.angle_beta   90.00
_cell.angle_gamma   90.00
#
_symmetry.space_group_name_H-M   'P 1'
#
loop_
_entity.id
_entity.type
_entity.pdbx_description
1 polymer ?
#
loop_
_entity_poly.entity_id
_entity_poly.type
_entity_poly.pdbx_seq_one_letter_code
_entity_poly.pdbx_strand_id
1 'polypeptide(L)'
;MSSNYPKIPERLRQYRKALELTQEDMGKRFGVNQSHYYKLESGHKIFSLRSLKCFEEQGGDVCYLLTGRRHIAGKMDSYMEKCTTDHGKNELAKAILWIMNQGIYLSKENESTISDFTLKNMELADRELKSPAIWKNIREIEGLSQHKMAEELDIGFKRFERIERKEGEADAEILSTLYERFHYSPLAVLDHQLFFMDEMNLLWKEFSGDMQRKLEPYFENALKLIHEYEEKSEK
;
A
#
# COMPACT_ATOMS: atom_id res chain seq x y z
N MET A 1 -5.94 1.02 -21.69
CA MET A 1 -6.04 -0.04 -20.65
C MET A 1 -4.65 -0.47 -20.23
N SER A 2 -4.40 -0.54 -18.92
CA SER A 2 -3.16 -1.06 -18.34
C SER A 2 -2.90 -2.49 -18.87
N SER A 3 -1.63 -2.86 -19.06
CA SER A 3 -1.24 -4.19 -19.55
C SER A 3 -1.62 -5.32 -18.57
N ASN A 4 -1.76 -5.00 -17.29
CA ASN A 4 -2.16 -5.93 -16.22
C ASN A 4 -3.67 -6.07 -16.05
N TYR A 5 -4.46 -5.13 -16.54
CA TYR A 5 -5.90 -5.14 -16.31
C TYR A 5 -6.56 -6.46 -16.74
N PRO A 6 -6.19 -7.08 -17.88
CA PRO A 6 -6.75 -8.38 -18.29
C PRO A 6 -6.52 -9.51 -17.27
N LYS A 7 -5.50 -9.40 -16.41
CA LYS A 7 -5.18 -10.40 -15.38
C LYS A 7 -6.04 -10.27 -14.12
N ILE A 8 -6.61 -9.08 -13.88
CA ILE A 8 -7.43 -8.81 -12.68
C ILE A 8 -8.69 -9.70 -12.65
N PRO A 9 -9.51 -9.81 -13.73
CA PRO A 9 -10.64 -10.72 -13.78
C PRO A 9 -10.26 -12.18 -13.57
N GLU A 10 -9.11 -12.61 -14.10
CA GLU A 10 -8.61 -13.97 -13.92
C GLU A 10 -8.25 -14.25 -12.45
N ARG A 11 -7.52 -13.34 -11.80
CA ARG A 11 -7.17 -13.45 -10.38
C ARG A 11 -8.42 -13.45 -9.48
N LEU A 12 -9.40 -12.60 -9.80
CA LEU A 12 -10.68 -12.59 -9.10
C LEU A 12 -11.40 -13.96 -9.21
N ARG A 13 -11.43 -14.53 -10.40
CA ARG A 13 -12.01 -15.86 -10.64
C ARG A 13 -11.28 -16.94 -9.85
N GLN A 14 -9.95 -16.90 -9.82
CA GLN A 14 -9.13 -17.84 -9.04
C GLN A 14 -9.40 -17.70 -7.54
N TYR A 15 -9.50 -16.48 -7.04
CA TYR A 15 -9.84 -16.21 -5.64
C TYR A 15 -11.23 -16.78 -5.28
N ARG A 16 -12.26 -16.50 -6.09
CA ARG A 16 -13.60 -17.06 -5.87
C ARG A 16 -13.60 -18.58 -5.86
N LYS A 17 -12.92 -19.21 -6.83
CA LYS A 17 -12.82 -20.67 -6.90
C LYS A 17 -12.10 -21.28 -5.70
N ALA A 18 -11.05 -20.62 -5.20
CA ALA A 18 -10.32 -21.07 -4.01
C ALA A 18 -11.19 -21.03 -2.74
N LEU A 19 -12.23 -20.18 -2.72
CA LEU A 19 -13.23 -20.13 -1.66
C LEU A 19 -14.43 -21.04 -1.91
N GLU A 20 -14.45 -21.80 -3.01
CA GLU A 20 -15.55 -22.68 -3.43
C GLU A 20 -16.91 -21.95 -3.58
N LEU A 21 -16.88 -20.64 -3.87
CA LEU A 21 -18.07 -19.79 -3.98
C LEU A 21 -18.60 -19.73 -5.41
N THR A 22 -19.94 -19.63 -5.54
CA THR A 22 -20.59 -19.29 -6.80
C THR A 22 -20.42 -17.80 -7.13
N GLN A 23 -20.69 -17.39 -8.38
CA GLN A 23 -20.70 -15.97 -8.75
C GLN A 23 -21.80 -15.19 -8.01
N GLU A 24 -22.92 -15.84 -7.67
CA GLU A 24 -24.00 -15.25 -6.90
C GLU A 24 -23.55 -14.96 -5.45
N ASP A 25 -22.91 -15.94 -4.80
CA ASP A 25 -22.41 -15.78 -3.42
C ASP A 25 -21.35 -14.69 -3.33
N MET A 26 -20.48 -14.67 -4.33
CA MET A 26 -19.44 -13.64 -4.41
C MET A 26 -20.04 -12.26 -4.67
N GLY A 27 -21.08 -12.17 -5.52
CA GLY A 27 -21.85 -10.95 -5.72
C GLY A 27 -22.47 -10.43 -4.43
N LYS A 28 -23.06 -11.31 -3.61
CA LYS A 28 -23.59 -10.95 -2.28
C LYS A 28 -22.52 -10.39 -1.37
N ARG A 29 -21.32 -11.00 -1.34
CA ARG A 29 -20.17 -10.48 -0.56
C ARG A 29 -19.73 -9.09 -1.02
N PHE A 30 -19.76 -8.82 -2.32
CA PHE A 30 -19.45 -7.50 -2.88
C PHE A 30 -20.60 -6.48 -2.78
N GLY A 31 -21.73 -6.86 -2.21
CA GLY A 31 -22.92 -6.00 -2.17
C GLY A 31 -23.47 -5.68 -3.57
N VAL A 32 -23.28 -6.57 -4.54
CA VAL A 32 -23.74 -6.42 -5.92
C VAL A 32 -24.53 -7.67 -6.36
N ASN A 33 -25.37 -7.52 -7.40
CA ASN A 33 -26.05 -8.69 -7.96
C ASN A 33 -25.09 -9.55 -8.81
N GLN A 34 -25.48 -10.79 -9.06
CA GLN A 34 -24.70 -11.76 -9.85
C GLN A 34 -24.29 -11.22 -11.23
N SER A 35 -25.20 -10.51 -11.93
CA SER A 35 -24.91 -9.94 -13.26
C SER A 35 -23.81 -8.88 -13.20
N HIS A 36 -23.77 -8.05 -12.16
CA HIS A 36 -22.72 -7.08 -11.96
C HIS A 36 -21.38 -7.77 -11.63
N TYR A 37 -21.41 -8.76 -10.72
CA TYR A 37 -20.21 -9.54 -10.38
C TYR A 37 -19.66 -10.27 -11.61
N TYR A 38 -20.52 -10.88 -12.42
CA TYR A 38 -20.12 -11.49 -13.69
C TYR A 38 -19.36 -10.51 -14.60
N LYS A 39 -19.85 -9.26 -14.72
CA LYS A 39 -19.17 -8.24 -15.54
C LYS A 39 -17.79 -7.85 -14.98
N LEU A 40 -17.60 -7.85 -13.67
CA LEU A 40 -16.28 -7.65 -13.05
C LEU A 40 -15.35 -8.84 -13.35
N GLU A 41 -15.82 -10.08 -13.12
CA GLU A 41 -15.04 -11.30 -13.31
C GLU A 41 -14.76 -11.61 -14.79
N SER A 42 -15.55 -11.08 -15.71
CA SER A 42 -15.33 -11.20 -17.17
C SER A 42 -14.55 -10.03 -17.79
N GLY A 43 -14.21 -9.04 -17.00
CA GLY A 43 -13.49 -7.85 -17.49
C GLY A 43 -14.34 -6.85 -18.29
N HIS A 44 -15.68 -7.03 -18.32
CA HIS A 44 -16.58 -6.09 -18.96
C HIS A 44 -16.86 -4.83 -18.13
N LYS A 45 -16.39 -4.80 -16.89
CA LYS A 45 -16.52 -3.67 -15.99
C LYS A 45 -15.26 -3.52 -15.15
N ILE A 46 -14.82 -2.27 -15.01
CA ILE A 46 -13.67 -1.90 -14.17
C ILE A 46 -14.10 -1.86 -12.69
N PHE A 47 -13.25 -2.33 -11.80
CA PHE A 47 -13.47 -2.21 -10.37
C PHE A 47 -13.38 -0.75 -9.95
N SER A 48 -14.41 -0.25 -9.29
CA SER A 48 -14.35 1.03 -8.59
C SER A 48 -13.54 0.89 -7.30
N LEU A 49 -13.07 2.01 -6.75
CA LEU A 49 -12.41 2.04 -5.43
C LEU A 49 -13.27 1.39 -4.35
N ARG A 50 -14.58 1.65 -4.35
CA ARG A 50 -15.55 1.01 -3.44
C ARG A 50 -15.57 -0.52 -3.58
N SER A 51 -15.54 -1.02 -4.81
CA SER A 51 -15.53 -2.48 -5.03
C SER A 51 -14.23 -3.11 -4.55
N LEU A 52 -13.09 -2.41 -4.69
CA LEU A 52 -11.80 -2.87 -4.17
C LEU A 52 -11.79 -2.91 -2.65
N LYS A 53 -12.28 -1.87 -1.98
CA LYS A 53 -12.43 -1.85 -0.51
C LYS A 53 -13.34 -2.97 -0.01
N CYS A 54 -14.49 -3.17 -0.67
CA CYS A 54 -15.38 -4.26 -0.32
C CYS A 54 -14.69 -5.65 -0.49
N PHE A 55 -13.85 -5.83 -1.51
CA PHE A 55 -13.05 -7.04 -1.68
C PHE A 55 -12.06 -7.24 -0.53
N GLU A 56 -11.38 -6.18 -0.09
CA GLU A 56 -10.45 -6.18 1.04
C GLU A 56 -11.16 -6.52 2.36
N GLU A 57 -12.30 -5.89 2.65
CA GLU A 57 -13.13 -6.16 3.83
C GLU A 57 -13.59 -7.62 3.92
N GLN A 58 -13.67 -8.31 2.78
CA GLN A 58 -13.98 -9.73 2.70
C GLN A 58 -12.73 -10.64 2.80
N GLY A 59 -11.59 -10.07 3.17
CA GLY A 59 -10.31 -10.78 3.30
C GLY A 59 -9.61 -11.03 1.97
N GLY A 60 -9.98 -10.30 0.91
CA GLY A 60 -9.31 -10.36 -0.39
C GLY A 60 -8.02 -9.54 -0.41
N ASP A 61 -6.95 -10.12 -0.94
CA ASP A 61 -5.68 -9.43 -1.15
C ASP A 61 -5.78 -8.51 -2.39
N VAL A 62 -6.05 -7.22 -2.16
CA VAL A 62 -6.20 -6.21 -3.23
C VAL A 62 -4.87 -5.97 -3.95
N CYS A 63 -3.75 -6.03 -3.24
CA CYS A 63 -2.43 -5.89 -3.86
C CYS A 63 -2.20 -7.04 -4.85
N TYR A 64 -2.45 -8.28 -4.44
CA TYR A 64 -2.37 -9.42 -5.35
C TYR A 64 -3.37 -9.32 -6.50
N LEU A 65 -4.61 -8.90 -6.24
CA LEU A 65 -5.61 -8.73 -7.29
C LEU A 65 -5.12 -7.78 -8.37
N LEU A 66 -4.61 -6.61 -8.01
CA LEU A 66 -4.21 -5.55 -8.94
C LEU A 66 -2.83 -5.80 -9.59
N THR A 67 -1.86 -6.28 -8.83
CA THR A 67 -0.46 -6.37 -9.25
C THR A 67 0.05 -7.79 -9.47
N GLY A 68 -0.57 -8.78 -8.83
CA GLY A 68 -0.08 -10.14 -8.71
C GLY A 68 0.97 -10.35 -7.61
N ARG A 69 1.35 -9.28 -6.90
CA ARG A 69 2.25 -9.31 -5.74
C ARG A 69 1.43 -9.42 -4.48
N ARG A 70 1.76 -10.39 -3.61
CA ARG A 70 1.09 -10.54 -2.32
C ARG A 70 1.62 -9.53 -1.32
N HIS A 71 0.77 -9.16 -0.37
CA HIS A 71 1.18 -8.45 0.84
C HIS A 71 2.33 -9.20 1.56
N ILE A 72 3.27 -8.43 2.12
CA ILE A 72 4.46 -8.96 2.79
C ILE A 72 4.32 -8.75 4.29
N ALA A 73 3.65 -9.67 4.96
CA ALA A 73 3.70 -9.73 6.42
C ALA A 73 5.12 -10.04 6.91
N GLY A 74 5.54 -9.43 8.01
CA GLY A 74 6.88 -9.62 8.53
C GLY A 74 7.09 -9.05 9.92
N LYS A 75 8.34 -8.72 10.22
CA LYS A 75 8.76 -8.31 11.57
C LYS A 75 8.11 -6.99 12.01
N MET A 76 7.88 -6.07 11.09
CA MET A 76 7.30 -4.77 11.43
C MET A 76 5.85 -4.90 11.89
N ASP A 77 5.08 -5.82 11.29
CA ASP A 77 3.72 -6.12 11.77
C ASP A 77 3.74 -6.59 13.22
N SER A 78 4.68 -7.46 13.58
CA SER A 78 4.79 -7.99 14.96
C SER A 78 5.12 -6.91 15.99
N TYR A 79 5.76 -5.82 15.59
CA TYR A 79 5.93 -4.64 16.46
C TYR A 79 4.65 -3.83 16.57
N MET A 80 3.95 -3.60 15.45
CA MET A 80 2.69 -2.83 15.45
C MET A 80 1.58 -3.52 16.24
N GLU A 81 1.50 -4.85 16.19
CA GLU A 81 0.54 -5.64 16.97
C GLU A 81 0.70 -5.50 18.48
N LYS A 82 1.89 -5.13 18.95
CA LYS A 82 2.16 -4.90 20.38
C LYS A 82 1.62 -3.56 20.88
N CYS A 83 1.29 -2.62 20.00
CA CYS A 83 0.66 -1.35 20.35
C CYS A 83 -0.86 -1.50 20.46
N THR A 84 -1.45 -1.01 21.54
CA THR A 84 -2.88 -1.16 21.83
C THR A 84 -3.71 0.04 21.39
N THR A 85 -3.11 1.23 21.33
CA THR A 85 -3.79 2.48 20.96
C THR A 85 -3.43 2.95 19.56
N ASP A 86 -4.32 3.68 18.89
CA ASP A 86 -4.04 4.28 17.59
C ASP A 86 -2.93 5.35 17.68
N HIS A 87 -2.85 6.06 18.82
CA HIS A 87 -1.76 7.00 19.07
C HIS A 87 -0.41 6.28 19.14
N GLY A 88 -0.31 5.19 19.94
CA GLY A 88 0.90 4.39 20.03
C GLY A 88 1.33 3.79 18.70
N LYS A 89 0.39 3.29 17.91
CA LYS A 89 0.66 2.80 16.54
C LYS A 89 1.24 3.89 15.64
N ASN A 90 0.69 5.11 15.70
CA ASN A 90 1.19 6.25 14.93
C ASN A 90 2.62 6.64 15.33
N GLU A 91 2.89 6.72 16.64
CA GLU A 91 4.23 7.06 17.12
C GLU A 91 5.24 5.95 16.80
N LEU A 92 4.83 4.70 16.90
CA LEU A 92 5.68 3.56 16.50
C LEU A 92 5.97 3.57 15.00
N ALA A 93 4.99 3.88 14.15
CA ALA A 93 5.20 4.01 12.71
C ALA A 93 6.24 5.09 12.38
N LYS A 94 6.19 6.25 13.04
CA LYS A 94 7.20 7.32 12.90
C LYS A 94 8.59 6.86 13.36
N ALA A 95 8.67 6.15 14.50
CA ALA A 95 9.92 5.61 15.01
C ALA A 95 10.51 4.55 14.07
N ILE A 96 9.69 3.62 13.57
CA ILE A 96 10.09 2.60 12.58
C ILE A 96 10.67 3.30 11.35
N LEU A 97 9.96 4.27 10.78
CA LEU A 97 10.41 5.00 9.59
C LEU A 97 11.75 5.69 9.83
N TRP A 98 11.91 6.35 10.98
CA TRP A 98 13.17 7.01 11.33
C TRP A 98 14.32 6.00 11.45
N ILE A 99 14.12 4.89 12.16
CA ILE A 99 15.13 3.83 12.33
C ILE A 99 15.52 3.24 10.97
N MET A 100 14.53 2.97 10.11
CA MET A 100 14.75 2.44 8.76
C MET A 100 15.55 3.41 7.89
N ASN A 101 15.27 4.71 7.96
CA ASN A 101 16.05 5.73 7.26
C ASN A 101 17.52 5.78 7.74
N GLN A 102 17.77 5.60 9.05
CA GLN A 102 19.15 5.46 9.55
C GLN A 102 19.82 4.19 8.99
N GLY A 103 19.08 3.08 8.90
CA GLY A 103 19.55 1.84 8.28
C GLY A 103 19.93 2.04 6.81
N ILE A 104 19.12 2.77 6.03
CA ILE A 104 19.43 3.13 4.64
C ILE A 104 20.73 3.95 4.57
N TYR A 105 20.88 4.97 5.40
CA TYR A 105 22.07 5.81 5.43
C TYR A 105 23.32 4.97 5.73
N LEU A 106 23.29 4.16 6.78
CA LEU A 106 24.40 3.30 7.15
C LEU A 106 24.69 2.19 6.10
N SER A 107 23.67 1.71 5.41
CA SER A 107 23.85 0.71 4.34
C SER A 107 24.56 1.29 3.13
N LYS A 108 24.29 2.54 2.75
CA LYS A 108 25.00 3.24 1.66
C LYS A 108 26.50 3.39 1.92
N GLU A 109 26.88 3.62 3.16
CA GLU A 109 28.28 3.67 3.56
C GLU A 109 29.00 2.31 3.46
N ASN A 110 28.25 1.19 3.50
CA ASN A 110 28.78 -0.16 3.46
C ASN A 110 28.55 -0.87 2.10
N GLU A 111 28.36 -0.10 1.02
CA GLU A 111 28.14 -0.60 -0.37
C GLU A 111 26.92 -1.55 -0.52
N SER A 112 25.99 -1.54 0.42
CA SER A 112 24.75 -2.31 0.31
C SER A 112 23.77 -1.61 -0.63
N THR A 113 23.30 -2.30 -1.65
CA THR A 113 22.35 -1.77 -2.63
C THR A 113 20.92 -1.97 -2.14
N ILE A 114 20.28 -0.86 -1.75
CA ILE A 114 18.82 -0.84 -1.55
C ILE A 114 18.20 -0.47 -2.89
N SER A 115 17.13 -1.17 -3.27
CA SER A 115 16.50 -0.95 -4.58
C SER A 115 15.90 0.45 -4.69
N ASP A 116 16.00 1.07 -5.88
CA ASP A 116 15.38 2.37 -6.15
C ASP A 116 13.87 2.34 -5.91
N PHE A 117 13.25 1.18 -6.16
CA PHE A 117 11.84 0.92 -5.84
C PHE A 117 11.55 1.13 -4.35
N THR A 118 12.33 0.49 -3.48
CA THR A 118 12.17 0.60 -2.02
C THR A 118 12.43 2.04 -1.55
N LEU A 119 13.48 2.70 -2.04
CA LEU A 119 13.79 4.09 -1.69
C LEU A 119 12.64 5.05 -2.04
N LYS A 120 12.04 4.87 -3.21
CA LYS A 120 10.94 5.71 -3.69
C LYS A 120 9.67 5.53 -2.84
N ASN A 121 9.31 4.30 -2.51
CA ASN A 121 8.16 4.02 -1.65
C ASN A 121 8.40 4.48 -0.21
N MET A 122 9.64 4.42 0.30
CA MET A 122 10.02 5.00 1.59
C MET A 122 9.85 6.52 1.61
N GLU A 123 10.25 7.21 0.55
CA GLU A 123 10.03 8.65 0.43
C GLU A 123 8.53 8.98 0.43
N LEU A 124 7.71 8.19 -0.27
CA LEU A 124 6.27 8.35 -0.25
C LEU A 124 5.69 8.14 1.15
N ALA A 125 6.10 7.08 1.84
CA ALA A 125 5.67 6.81 3.21
C ALA A 125 6.02 7.95 4.17
N ASP A 126 7.24 8.53 4.07
CA ASP A 126 7.66 9.67 4.88
C ASP A 126 6.82 10.92 4.61
N ARG A 127 6.54 11.22 3.34
CA ARG A 127 5.69 12.35 2.95
C ARG A 127 4.25 12.19 3.44
N GLU A 128 3.67 10.99 3.31
CA GLU A 128 2.29 10.72 3.75
C GLU A 128 2.13 10.81 5.27
N LEU A 129 3.12 10.40 6.05
CA LEU A 129 3.09 10.58 7.51
C LEU A 129 3.17 12.06 7.94
N LYS A 130 3.84 12.91 7.15
CA LYS A 130 3.97 14.35 7.42
C LYS A 130 2.80 15.18 6.89
N SER A 131 2.36 14.87 5.70
CA SER A 131 1.31 15.62 4.98
C SER A 131 0.55 14.70 4.02
N PRO A 132 -0.57 14.10 4.46
CA PRO A 132 -1.34 13.14 3.66
C PRO A 132 -1.95 13.75 2.41
N ALA A 133 -1.32 13.52 1.26
CA ALA A 133 -1.72 14.02 -0.06
C ALA A 133 -1.20 13.09 -1.17
N ILE A 134 -1.60 11.81 -1.13
CA ILE A 134 -1.01 10.70 -1.88
C ILE A 134 -0.72 11.01 -3.36
N TRP A 135 -1.69 11.50 -4.12
CA TRP A 135 -1.53 11.79 -5.56
C TRP A 135 -0.57 12.95 -5.82
N LYS A 136 -0.61 13.99 -4.97
CA LYS A 136 0.31 15.11 -5.03
C LYS A 136 1.72 14.66 -4.68
N ASN A 137 1.87 13.89 -3.61
CA ASN A 137 3.17 13.39 -3.15
C ASN A 137 3.83 12.50 -4.20
N ILE A 138 3.08 11.54 -4.80
CA ILE A 138 3.57 10.72 -5.91
C ILE A 138 4.01 11.60 -7.08
N ARG A 139 3.17 12.52 -7.53
CA ARG A 139 3.48 13.39 -8.65
C ARG A 139 4.73 14.25 -8.42
N GLU A 140 4.91 14.76 -7.21
CA GLU A 140 6.07 15.57 -6.85
C GLU A 140 7.36 14.75 -6.73
N ILE A 141 7.29 13.50 -6.22
CA ILE A 141 8.42 12.57 -6.21
C ILE A 141 8.87 12.26 -7.65
N GLU A 142 7.90 12.07 -8.56
CA GLU A 142 8.18 11.84 -9.98
C GLU A 142 8.60 13.10 -10.75
N GLY A 143 8.56 14.28 -10.13
CA GLY A 143 8.89 15.55 -10.79
C GLY A 143 7.93 15.93 -11.92
N LEU A 144 6.67 15.46 -11.88
CA LEU A 144 5.70 15.63 -12.96
C LEU A 144 4.75 16.79 -12.70
N SER A 145 4.34 17.46 -13.80
CA SER A 145 3.16 18.35 -13.78
C SER A 145 1.85 17.54 -13.72
N GLN A 146 0.75 18.17 -13.31
CA GLN A 146 -0.57 17.50 -13.30
C GLN A 146 -0.96 16.98 -14.70
N HIS A 147 -0.66 17.75 -15.78
CA HIS A 147 -0.92 17.32 -17.14
C HIS A 147 -0.11 16.07 -17.50
N LYS A 148 1.18 16.07 -17.17
CA LYS A 148 2.05 14.95 -17.49
C LYS A 148 1.66 13.70 -16.71
N MET A 149 1.30 13.85 -15.43
CA MET A 149 0.80 12.73 -14.63
C MET A 149 -0.51 12.15 -15.18
N ALA A 150 -1.41 13.00 -15.67
CA ALA A 150 -2.65 12.55 -16.32
C ALA A 150 -2.35 11.74 -17.61
N GLU A 151 -1.41 12.21 -18.43
CA GLU A 151 -0.94 11.49 -19.63
C GLU A 151 -0.35 10.13 -19.27
N GLU A 152 0.54 10.09 -18.26
CA GLU A 152 1.17 8.85 -17.80
C GLU A 152 0.15 7.84 -17.24
N LEU A 153 -0.93 8.31 -16.63
CA LEU A 153 -2.01 7.45 -16.13
C LEU A 153 -3.07 7.11 -17.19
N ASP A 154 -2.89 7.57 -18.44
CA ASP A 154 -3.85 7.40 -19.55
C ASP A 154 -5.26 7.88 -19.20
N ILE A 155 -5.34 9.04 -18.52
CA ILE A 155 -6.61 9.69 -18.15
C ILE A 155 -6.64 11.15 -18.53
N GLY A 156 -7.85 11.72 -18.65
CA GLY A 156 -8.01 13.16 -18.93
C GLY A 156 -7.54 14.03 -17.75
N PHE A 157 -6.92 15.18 -18.06
CA PHE A 157 -6.42 16.14 -17.07
C PHE A 157 -7.45 16.49 -15.98
N LYS A 158 -8.69 16.82 -16.34
CA LYS A 158 -9.75 17.15 -15.38
C LYS A 158 -10.09 15.98 -14.43
N ARG A 159 -9.93 14.74 -14.90
CA ARG A 159 -10.12 13.56 -14.04
C ARG A 159 -9.00 13.45 -13.01
N PHE A 160 -7.75 13.63 -13.44
CA PHE A 160 -6.61 13.62 -12.53
C PHE A 160 -6.70 14.76 -11.50
N GLU A 161 -7.00 15.98 -11.93
CA GLU A 161 -7.18 17.15 -11.05
C GLU A 161 -8.20 16.86 -9.94
N ARG A 162 -9.35 16.24 -10.27
CA ARG A 162 -10.36 15.85 -9.27
C ARG A 162 -9.87 14.77 -8.31
N ILE A 163 -9.12 13.80 -8.82
CA ILE A 163 -8.52 12.74 -7.98
C ILE A 163 -7.50 13.36 -7.00
N GLU A 164 -6.61 14.22 -7.47
CA GLU A 164 -5.61 14.89 -6.63
C GLU A 164 -6.26 15.79 -5.56
N ARG A 165 -7.40 16.43 -5.87
CA ARG A 165 -8.19 17.22 -4.91
C ARG A 165 -9.09 16.41 -3.99
N LYS A 166 -9.08 15.09 -4.08
CA LYS A 166 -9.99 14.20 -3.35
C LYS A 166 -11.48 14.40 -3.68
N GLU A 167 -11.78 14.96 -4.84
CA GLU A 167 -13.14 15.16 -5.40
C GLU A 167 -13.54 14.03 -6.35
N GLY A 168 -12.65 13.11 -6.62
CA GLY A 168 -12.83 11.92 -7.44
C GLY A 168 -12.01 10.75 -6.92
N GLU A 169 -12.34 9.56 -7.41
CA GLU A 169 -11.68 8.33 -7.01
C GLU A 169 -10.92 7.69 -8.17
N ALA A 170 -9.79 7.08 -7.86
CA ALA A 170 -9.08 6.21 -8.78
C ALA A 170 -9.75 4.83 -8.80
N ASP A 171 -9.93 4.27 -9.99
CA ASP A 171 -10.38 2.90 -10.16
C ASP A 171 -9.20 1.92 -10.31
N ALA A 172 -9.50 0.63 -10.45
CA ALA A 172 -8.50 -0.42 -10.56
C ALA A 172 -7.57 -0.23 -11.79
N GLU A 173 -8.05 0.38 -12.87
CA GLU A 173 -7.23 0.63 -14.05
C GLU A 173 -6.17 1.69 -13.76
N ILE A 174 -6.55 2.80 -13.11
CA ILE A 174 -5.62 3.86 -12.69
C ILE A 174 -4.59 3.30 -11.71
N LEU A 175 -5.04 2.52 -10.70
CA LEU A 175 -4.13 1.93 -9.70
C LEU A 175 -3.16 0.92 -10.32
N SER A 176 -3.63 0.11 -11.27
CA SER A 176 -2.76 -0.82 -12.00
C SER A 176 -1.75 -0.09 -12.88
N THR A 177 -2.17 0.99 -13.56
CA THR A 177 -1.28 1.83 -14.38
C THR A 177 -0.23 2.53 -13.50
N LEU A 178 -0.64 3.02 -12.33
CA LEU A 178 0.27 3.63 -11.35
C LEU A 178 1.38 2.62 -10.95
N TYR A 179 0.99 1.40 -10.64
CA TYR A 179 1.95 0.34 -10.30
C TYR A 179 2.87 -0.03 -11.48
N GLU A 180 2.31 -0.20 -12.67
CA GLU A 180 3.08 -0.60 -13.85
C GLU A 180 4.13 0.43 -14.28
N ARG A 181 3.77 1.73 -14.21
CA ARG A 181 4.62 2.80 -14.71
C ARG A 181 5.58 3.35 -13.66
N PHE A 182 5.11 3.44 -12.43
CA PHE A 182 5.86 4.13 -11.38
C PHE A 182 6.24 3.23 -10.22
N HIS A 183 5.72 1.99 -10.20
CA HIS A 183 5.99 0.99 -9.16
C HIS A 183 5.53 1.38 -7.74
N TYR A 184 4.54 2.27 -7.61
CA TYR A 184 3.91 2.50 -6.32
C TYR A 184 2.88 1.42 -6.01
N SER A 185 2.90 0.93 -4.77
CA SER A 185 1.91 -0.04 -4.32
C SER A 185 0.49 0.57 -4.38
N PRO A 186 -0.51 -0.15 -4.93
CA PRO A 186 -1.91 0.27 -4.84
C PRO A 186 -2.40 0.49 -3.40
N LEU A 187 -1.79 -0.17 -2.43
CA LEU A 187 -2.09 -0.01 -1.00
C LEU A 187 -1.84 1.42 -0.52
N ALA A 188 -0.91 2.16 -1.13
CA ALA A 188 -0.67 3.57 -0.81
C ALA A 188 -1.95 4.43 -0.94
N VAL A 189 -2.86 4.05 -1.84
CA VAL A 189 -4.16 4.73 -2.06
C VAL A 189 -5.30 4.08 -1.29
N LEU A 190 -5.23 2.76 -1.06
CA LEU A 190 -6.32 1.96 -0.49
C LEU A 190 -6.23 1.85 1.04
N ASP A 191 -5.06 1.50 1.56
CA ASP A 191 -4.80 1.29 2.97
C ASP A 191 -3.37 1.76 3.32
N HIS A 192 -3.28 2.97 3.87
CA HIS A 192 -2.00 3.57 4.24
C HIS A 192 -1.24 2.78 5.30
N GLN A 193 -1.94 2.14 6.24
CA GLN A 193 -1.30 1.39 7.30
C GLN A 193 -0.67 0.11 6.74
N LEU A 194 -1.43 -0.62 5.91
CA LEU A 194 -0.95 -1.82 5.26
C LEU A 194 0.18 -1.51 4.26
N PHE A 195 0.06 -0.42 3.49
CA PHE A 195 1.12 0.08 2.62
C PHE A 195 2.41 0.32 3.40
N PHE A 196 2.33 1.09 4.49
CA PHE A 196 3.47 1.41 5.31
C PHE A 196 4.17 0.14 5.82
N MET A 197 3.41 -0.82 6.37
CA MET A 197 3.98 -2.07 6.88
C MET A 197 4.62 -2.91 5.78
N ASP A 198 3.98 -2.99 4.61
CA ASP A 198 4.48 -3.74 3.46
C ASP A 198 5.84 -3.21 3.01
N GLU A 199 5.98 -1.88 2.89
CA GLU A 199 7.23 -1.24 2.48
C GLU A 199 8.33 -1.35 3.56
N MET A 200 7.97 -1.24 4.84
CA MET A 200 8.93 -1.44 5.94
C MET A 200 9.44 -2.88 5.99
N ASN A 201 8.56 -3.86 5.79
CA ASN A 201 8.98 -5.27 5.73
C ASN A 201 9.84 -5.58 4.50
N LEU A 202 9.58 -4.94 3.36
CA LEU A 202 10.44 -5.03 2.18
C LEU A 202 11.84 -4.51 2.45
N LEU A 203 11.94 -3.28 2.93
CA LEU A 203 13.23 -2.67 3.27
C LEU A 203 13.99 -3.50 4.29
N TRP A 204 13.28 -4.02 5.32
CA TRP A 204 13.89 -4.90 6.30
C TRP A 204 14.57 -6.12 5.66
N LYS A 205 13.93 -6.71 4.63
CA LYS A 205 14.50 -7.86 3.89
C LYS A 205 15.70 -7.49 3.02
N GLU A 206 15.79 -6.24 2.56
CA GLU A 206 16.93 -5.73 1.79
C GLU A 206 18.16 -5.45 2.67
N PHE A 207 17.97 -5.23 3.97
CA PHE A 207 19.09 -5.06 4.90
C PHE A 207 19.88 -6.37 5.09
N SER A 208 21.21 -6.24 5.17
CA SER A 208 22.07 -7.36 5.58
C SER A 208 21.70 -7.83 6.99
N GLY A 209 21.96 -9.12 7.30
CA GLY A 209 21.72 -9.66 8.64
C GLY A 209 22.51 -8.92 9.74
N ASP A 210 23.66 -8.31 9.41
CA ASP A 210 24.40 -7.47 10.34
C ASP A 210 23.68 -6.15 10.62
N MET A 211 23.16 -5.51 9.58
CA MET A 211 22.35 -4.28 9.73
C MET A 211 21.08 -4.56 10.52
N GLN A 212 20.38 -5.65 10.22
CA GLN A 212 19.19 -6.05 10.98
C GLN A 212 19.48 -6.20 12.46
N ARG A 213 20.57 -6.89 12.83
CA ARG A 213 21.00 -7.04 14.24
C ARG A 213 21.33 -5.69 14.90
N LYS A 214 21.91 -4.75 14.17
CA LYS A 214 22.21 -3.41 14.69
C LYS A 214 20.97 -2.57 14.93
N LEU A 215 19.95 -2.69 14.08
CA LEU A 215 18.72 -1.90 14.16
C LEU A 215 17.70 -2.44 15.17
N GLU A 216 17.67 -3.75 15.39
CA GLU A 216 16.67 -4.42 16.25
C GLU A 216 16.54 -3.81 17.65
N PRO A 217 17.63 -3.49 18.40
CA PRO A 217 17.52 -2.88 19.71
C PRO A 217 16.82 -1.50 19.70
N TYR A 218 16.87 -0.78 18.60
CA TYR A 218 16.22 0.53 18.51
C TYR A 218 14.69 0.40 18.39
N PHE A 219 14.20 -0.62 17.68
CA PHE A 219 12.75 -0.92 17.62
C PHE A 219 12.22 -1.34 19.00
N GLU A 220 12.94 -2.22 19.72
CA GLU A 220 12.55 -2.65 21.05
C GLU A 220 12.52 -1.46 22.04
N ASN A 221 13.50 -0.57 21.97
CA ASN A 221 13.54 0.63 22.83
C ASN A 221 12.40 1.61 22.46
N ALA A 222 12.12 1.83 21.17
CA ALA A 222 11.02 2.69 20.74
C ALA A 222 9.67 2.15 21.25
N LEU A 223 9.42 0.84 21.10
CA LEU A 223 8.21 0.19 21.60
C LEU A 223 8.06 0.36 23.11
N LYS A 224 9.14 0.13 23.86
CA LYS A 224 9.16 0.28 25.34
C LYS A 224 8.78 1.71 25.76
N LEU A 225 9.37 2.72 25.12
CA LEU A 225 9.08 4.13 25.43
C LEU A 225 7.62 4.48 25.14
N ILE A 226 7.05 3.95 24.06
CA ILE A 226 5.64 4.16 23.70
C ILE A 226 4.73 3.53 24.75
N HIS A 227 4.97 2.29 25.19
CA HIS A 227 4.19 1.65 26.23
C HIS A 227 4.26 2.42 27.56
N GLU A 228 5.45 2.88 27.97
CA GLU A 228 5.60 3.71 29.17
C GLU A 228 4.82 5.02 29.10
N TYR A 229 4.65 5.59 27.91
CA TYR A 229 3.85 6.77 27.68
C TYR A 229 2.35 6.46 27.75
N GLU A 230 1.90 5.37 27.11
CA GLU A 230 0.50 4.93 27.12
C GLU A 230 0.02 4.66 28.54
N GLU A 231 0.79 3.91 29.35
CA GLU A 231 0.48 3.62 30.75
C GLU A 231 0.36 4.87 31.66
N LYS A 232 1.08 5.95 31.33
CA LYS A 232 0.99 7.22 32.07
C LYS A 232 -0.18 8.07 31.65
N SER A 233 -0.68 7.89 30.43
CA SER A 233 -1.81 8.65 29.88
C SER A 233 -3.16 8.11 30.31
N GLU A 234 -3.20 6.85 30.80
CA GLU A 234 -4.40 6.19 31.34
C GLU A 234 -4.61 6.41 32.86
N LYS A 235 -3.67 7.07 33.53
CA LYS A 235 -3.74 7.44 34.98
C LYS A 235 -4.07 8.91 35.16
#